data_d71f30fb8d5810c6b911b161b6450a22
#
_entry.id   d71f30fb8d5810c6b911b161b6450a22
#
_cell.length_a   1.000
_cell.length_b   1.000
_cell.length_c   1.000
_cell.angle_alpha   90.00
_cell.angle_beta   90.00
_cell.angle_gamma   90.00
#
_symmetry.space_group_name_H-M   'P 1'
#
loop_
_entity.id
_entity.type
_entity.pdbx_description
1 polymer ?
#
loop_
_entity_poly.entity_id
_entity_poly.type
_entity_poly.pdbx_seq_one_letter_code
_entity_poly.pdbx_strand_id
1 'polypeptide(L)'
;MSRKILYLTILTCLAACSTRPAPPVNKRLMANADRIQPYVKNPFYWQYKGAPVLLLGGSVEDNLFQIAEIEDQLDLLHSLGGNYVRCTMSSRDEGDAWPFERAPETGLYDLEQPGQDYWTRFERFLNLCAERDIILQIEVWDRFDFARGPWQDNPYNPKNNINYTVEESGLAESIGSHPGQKENAFFHTIPALKNNALVLGYQQAQLIELLKRSRPYPNVLYCIDNETNESPEWGKFWSLQIKDQAGESIVQTTEMWDAWDLQSTQHRHTLDHPELYSFFDLSQNNHRQAEEHWQNPQLIRQYIIDSGHIRPMNSVKIYGANTGHFGTHRDAQERLWRNIFGGLASSRFHRPDSGLGLSEIAQAHIRSLRDLTDRIDIFTCTPDNDLLDARSANEAYCTANPGIEYAVFFPDGGNVVLDTETAAGNMIGVQWLDIRKSVWLDEETVEAGKRLRLVTPEEEGYWAVIVKVAE
;
A
#
# COMPACT_ATOMS: atom_id res chain seq x y z
N MET A 1 -77.11 13.23 -34.15
CA MET A 1 -76.36 13.22 -32.88
C MET A 1 -75.10 12.40 -33.15
N SER A 2 -73.97 13.03 -33.43
CA SER A 2 -72.74 12.39 -33.82
C SER A 2 -71.75 12.43 -32.63
N ARG A 3 -71.35 11.29 -32.09
CA ARG A 3 -70.35 11.21 -31.01
C ARG A 3 -68.96 11.14 -31.69
N LYS A 4 -68.14 12.16 -31.41
CA LYS A 4 -66.71 12.18 -31.75
C LYS A 4 -65.93 11.42 -30.68
N ILE A 5 -65.20 10.37 -31.08
CA ILE A 5 -64.24 9.63 -30.22
C ILE A 5 -62.89 10.33 -30.41
N LEU A 6 -62.31 10.77 -29.29
CA LEU A 6 -61.01 11.42 -29.20
C LEU A 6 -59.96 10.32 -28.91
N TYR A 7 -59.05 10.04 -29.82
CA TYR A 7 -57.90 9.15 -29.59
C TYR A 7 -56.78 9.97 -28.90
N LEU A 8 -56.42 9.58 -27.71
CA LEU A 8 -55.27 10.12 -26.96
C LEU A 8 -54.08 9.25 -27.30
N THR A 9 -53.13 9.79 -28.09
CA THR A 9 -51.87 9.13 -28.42
C THR A 9 -50.87 9.42 -27.29
N ILE A 10 -50.52 8.43 -26.50
CA ILE A 10 -49.47 8.50 -25.48
C ILE A 10 -48.14 8.31 -26.20
N LEU A 11 -47.33 9.37 -26.26
CA LEU A 11 -45.96 9.33 -26.76
C LEU A 11 -45.04 8.91 -25.61
N THR A 12 -44.62 7.66 -25.58
CA THR A 12 -43.58 7.19 -24.66
C THR A 12 -42.20 7.59 -25.16
N CYS A 13 -41.62 8.62 -24.57
CA CYS A 13 -40.18 8.91 -24.74
C CYS A 13 -39.34 7.85 -24.03
N LEU A 14 -38.78 6.92 -24.78
CA LEU A 14 -37.66 6.10 -24.35
C LEU A 14 -36.39 6.99 -24.33
N ALA A 15 -36.00 7.42 -23.14
CA ALA A 15 -34.68 8.02 -22.94
C ALA A 15 -33.63 6.88 -23.07
N ALA A 16 -33.01 6.79 -24.23
CA ALA A 16 -31.83 5.97 -24.41
C ALA A 16 -30.67 6.63 -23.64
N CYS A 17 -30.30 6.08 -22.50
CA CYS A 17 -29.01 6.36 -21.88
C CYS A 17 -27.91 5.87 -22.83
N SER A 18 -27.39 6.77 -23.65
CA SER A 18 -26.16 6.51 -24.39
C SER A 18 -25.00 6.66 -23.41
N THR A 19 -24.49 5.56 -22.90
CA THR A 19 -23.15 5.53 -22.28
C THR A 19 -22.14 5.88 -23.36
N ARG A 20 -21.67 7.14 -23.37
CA ARG A 20 -20.50 7.49 -24.18
C ARG A 20 -19.33 6.66 -23.68
N PRO A 21 -18.62 5.92 -24.55
CA PRO A 21 -17.35 5.34 -24.16
C PRO A 21 -16.43 6.48 -23.71
N ALA A 22 -15.74 6.29 -22.58
CA ALA A 22 -14.72 7.22 -22.12
C ALA A 22 -13.72 7.49 -23.25
N PRO A 23 -13.27 8.72 -23.47
CA PRO A 23 -12.29 9.02 -24.52
C PRO A 23 -11.03 8.19 -24.25
N PRO A 24 -10.39 7.61 -25.28
CA PRO A 24 -9.16 6.86 -25.10
C PRO A 24 -8.12 7.78 -24.45
N VAL A 25 -7.65 7.40 -23.28
CA VAL A 25 -6.52 8.06 -22.60
C VAL A 25 -5.38 8.08 -23.60
N ASN A 26 -4.92 9.28 -23.93
CA ASN A 26 -3.82 9.47 -24.86
C ASN A 26 -2.58 8.84 -24.21
N LYS A 27 -2.20 7.63 -24.62
CA LYS A 27 -1.10 6.79 -24.09
C LYS A 27 0.26 7.41 -24.44
N ARG A 28 0.46 8.70 -24.14
CA ARG A 28 1.78 9.28 -24.12
C ARG A 28 2.49 8.67 -22.91
N LEU A 29 3.59 7.96 -23.14
CA LEU A 29 4.51 7.58 -22.06
C LEU A 29 4.81 8.84 -21.26
N MET A 30 4.28 8.91 -20.04
CA MET A 30 4.56 10.02 -19.14
C MET A 30 6.08 10.09 -18.94
N ALA A 31 6.62 11.29 -18.90
CA ALA A 31 8.06 11.47 -18.70
C ALA A 31 8.48 10.76 -17.38
N ASN A 32 9.67 10.16 -17.36
CA ASN A 32 10.17 9.48 -16.15
C ASN A 32 10.18 10.41 -14.91
N ALA A 33 10.30 11.73 -15.12
CA ALA A 33 10.24 12.72 -14.04
C ALA A 33 8.88 12.77 -13.32
N ASP A 34 7.78 12.39 -13.99
CA ASP A 34 6.44 12.38 -13.40
C ASP A 34 6.13 11.07 -12.66
N ARG A 35 6.97 10.05 -12.83
CA ARG A 35 6.75 8.75 -12.21
C ARG A 35 7.07 8.77 -10.72
N ILE A 36 6.34 7.92 -9.98
CA ILE A 36 6.68 7.64 -8.58
C ILE A 36 8.11 7.12 -8.48
N GLN A 37 8.94 7.76 -7.66
CA GLN A 37 10.33 7.41 -7.47
C GLN A 37 10.83 7.98 -6.13
N PRO A 38 11.97 7.52 -5.58
CA PRO A 38 12.52 8.09 -4.37
C PRO A 38 12.76 9.59 -4.52
N TYR A 39 12.40 10.37 -3.50
CA TYR A 39 12.50 11.83 -3.52
C TYR A 39 13.96 12.27 -3.47
N VAL A 40 14.41 13.05 -4.45
CA VAL A 40 15.83 13.40 -4.64
C VAL A 40 16.46 14.15 -3.46
N LYS A 41 15.67 14.93 -2.69
CA LYS A 41 16.19 15.67 -1.53
C LYS A 41 16.18 14.84 -0.25
N ASN A 42 15.27 13.87 -0.13
CA ASN A 42 15.21 12.94 0.96
C ASN A 42 14.70 11.57 0.46
N PRO A 43 15.59 10.65 0.04
CA PRO A 43 15.19 9.37 -0.55
C PRO A 43 14.48 8.40 0.40
N PHE A 44 14.32 8.73 1.67
CA PHE A 44 13.41 7.99 2.56
C PHE A 44 11.94 8.17 2.19
N TYR A 45 11.60 9.18 1.39
CA TYR A 45 10.25 9.46 0.92
C TYR A 45 10.13 9.30 -0.59
N TRP A 46 8.91 9.36 -1.07
CA TRP A 46 8.58 9.33 -2.49
C TRP A 46 8.47 10.74 -3.08
N GLN A 47 8.70 10.86 -4.38
CA GLN A 47 8.20 11.97 -5.20
C GLN A 47 7.31 11.43 -6.30
N TYR A 48 6.30 12.21 -6.68
CA TYR A 48 5.38 11.94 -7.77
C TYR A 48 5.05 13.25 -8.48
N LYS A 49 5.07 13.25 -9.81
CA LYS A 49 4.89 14.48 -10.62
C LYS A 49 5.84 15.62 -10.20
N GLY A 50 7.05 15.27 -9.81
CA GLY A 50 8.10 16.22 -9.42
C GLY A 50 7.98 16.80 -7.99
N ALA A 51 6.94 16.45 -7.23
CA ALA A 51 6.73 16.90 -5.85
C ALA A 51 6.90 15.75 -4.84
N PRO A 52 7.38 16.01 -3.61
CA PRO A 52 7.41 14.99 -2.56
C PRO A 52 5.98 14.57 -2.22
N VAL A 53 5.81 13.29 -1.90
CA VAL A 53 4.51 12.71 -1.57
C VAL A 53 4.62 11.70 -0.44
N LEU A 54 3.73 11.84 0.55
CA LEU A 54 3.52 10.87 1.60
C LEU A 54 2.31 9.99 1.25
N LEU A 55 2.47 8.66 1.35
CA LEU A 55 1.45 7.71 0.94
C LEU A 55 0.61 7.26 2.14
N LEU A 56 -0.65 7.63 2.16
CA LEU A 56 -1.62 7.28 3.20
C LEU A 56 -2.81 6.54 2.59
N GLY A 57 -3.24 5.44 3.23
CA GLY A 57 -4.32 4.68 2.64
C GLY A 57 -5.07 3.73 3.55
N GLY A 58 -6.04 3.08 2.92
CA GLY A 58 -6.87 2.01 3.44
C GLY A 58 -7.67 1.38 2.32
N SER A 59 -8.09 0.14 2.47
CA SER A 59 -8.93 -0.51 1.47
C SER A 59 -9.83 -1.58 2.07
N VAL A 60 -10.94 -1.86 1.38
CA VAL A 60 -11.95 -2.81 1.81
C VAL A 60 -11.61 -4.25 1.42
N GLU A 61 -10.73 -4.44 0.42
CA GLU A 61 -10.33 -5.75 -0.09
C GLU A 61 -8.85 -5.76 -0.53
N ASP A 62 -8.29 -6.94 -0.79
CA ASP A 62 -6.94 -7.14 -1.28
C ASP A 62 -6.84 -7.02 -2.80
N ASN A 63 -7.78 -7.62 -3.54
CA ASN A 63 -7.85 -7.64 -5.00
C ASN A 63 -8.80 -6.56 -5.53
N LEU A 64 -8.53 -5.31 -5.18
CA LEU A 64 -9.40 -4.15 -5.35
C LEU A 64 -9.99 -3.98 -6.77
N PHE A 65 -9.27 -4.38 -7.82
CA PHE A 65 -9.78 -4.24 -9.19
C PHE A 65 -10.96 -5.17 -9.51
N GLN A 66 -11.24 -6.16 -8.65
CA GLN A 66 -12.32 -7.13 -8.80
C GLN A 66 -13.65 -6.65 -8.21
N ILE A 67 -13.61 -5.72 -7.23
CA ILE A 67 -14.84 -5.28 -6.54
C ILE A 67 -15.69 -4.34 -7.42
N ALA A 68 -17.01 -4.46 -7.30
CA ALA A 68 -17.95 -3.67 -8.09
C ALA A 68 -17.88 -2.18 -7.76
N GLU A 69 -17.77 -1.84 -6.46
CA GLU A 69 -17.83 -0.49 -5.90
C GLU A 69 -16.44 0.18 -5.81
N ILE A 70 -15.48 -0.22 -6.66
CA ILE A 70 -14.10 0.29 -6.61
C ILE A 70 -14.03 1.82 -6.77
N GLU A 71 -14.88 2.40 -7.60
CA GLU A 71 -14.89 3.85 -7.82
C GLU A 71 -15.29 4.60 -6.54
N ASP A 72 -16.37 4.18 -5.87
CA ASP A 72 -16.83 4.76 -4.60
C ASP A 72 -15.77 4.66 -3.51
N GLN A 73 -15.05 3.53 -3.44
CA GLN A 73 -13.96 3.36 -2.49
C GLN A 73 -12.81 4.34 -2.75
N LEU A 74 -12.42 4.51 -4.02
CA LEU A 74 -11.33 5.42 -4.38
C LEU A 74 -11.73 6.88 -4.19
N ASP A 75 -12.98 7.24 -4.48
CA ASP A 75 -13.53 8.57 -4.21
C ASP A 75 -13.55 8.88 -2.72
N LEU A 76 -14.00 7.95 -1.91
CA LEU A 76 -13.97 8.09 -0.46
C LEU A 76 -12.52 8.29 0.02
N LEU A 77 -11.59 7.42 -0.36
CA LEU A 77 -10.18 7.51 0.03
C LEU A 77 -9.58 8.87 -0.36
N HIS A 78 -9.80 9.30 -1.59
CA HIS A 78 -9.30 10.59 -2.10
C HIS A 78 -9.88 11.77 -1.31
N SER A 79 -11.18 11.75 -0.97
CA SER A 79 -11.85 12.79 -0.19
C SER A 79 -11.30 12.97 1.23
N LEU A 80 -10.60 11.97 1.74
CA LEU A 80 -9.93 11.98 3.05
C LEU A 80 -8.47 12.48 2.98
N GLY A 81 -7.98 12.82 1.78
CA GLY A 81 -6.56 13.09 1.54
C GLY A 81 -5.71 11.82 1.48
N GLY A 82 -6.35 10.63 1.40
CA GLY A 82 -5.66 9.36 1.15
C GLY A 82 -5.29 9.23 -0.33
N ASN A 83 -4.14 8.64 -0.59
CA ASN A 83 -3.55 8.56 -1.94
C ASN A 83 -2.76 7.26 -2.18
N TYR A 84 -3.06 6.20 -1.43
CA TYR A 84 -2.32 4.95 -1.53
C TYR A 84 -3.22 3.73 -1.38
N VAL A 85 -3.15 2.83 -2.36
CA VAL A 85 -3.78 1.52 -2.33
C VAL A 85 -2.79 0.42 -2.70
N ARG A 86 -3.06 -0.77 -2.22
CA ARG A 86 -2.41 -2.01 -2.57
C ARG A 86 -3.40 -2.90 -3.29
N CYS A 87 -2.95 -3.67 -4.26
CA CYS A 87 -3.80 -4.62 -4.98
C CYS A 87 -3.04 -5.90 -5.27
N THR A 88 -3.54 -7.04 -4.77
CA THR A 88 -3.11 -8.36 -5.25
C THR A 88 -3.76 -8.65 -6.60
N MET A 89 -3.04 -9.38 -7.46
CA MET A 89 -3.56 -9.85 -8.75
C MET A 89 -4.37 -11.15 -8.59
N SER A 90 -5.07 -11.28 -7.47
CA SER A 90 -5.79 -12.47 -7.04
C SER A 90 -7.17 -12.60 -7.67
N SER A 91 -7.67 -13.85 -7.72
CA SER A 91 -9.00 -14.23 -8.20
C SER A 91 -9.54 -15.36 -7.32
N ARG A 92 -9.83 -15.08 -6.05
CA ARG A 92 -10.21 -16.10 -5.07
C ARG A 92 -11.56 -15.87 -4.38
N ASP A 93 -12.19 -14.74 -4.67
CA ASP A 93 -13.48 -14.39 -4.11
C ASP A 93 -14.62 -14.71 -5.11
N GLU A 94 -15.83 -14.87 -4.62
CA GLU A 94 -16.99 -15.17 -5.47
C GLU A 94 -17.24 -14.01 -6.45
N GLY A 95 -17.30 -14.34 -7.75
CA GLY A 95 -17.50 -13.34 -8.81
C GLY A 95 -16.23 -12.75 -9.40
N ASP A 96 -15.06 -13.15 -8.90
CA ASP A 96 -13.78 -12.75 -9.49
C ASP A 96 -13.61 -13.32 -10.89
N ALA A 97 -13.06 -12.51 -11.79
CA ALA A 97 -12.59 -12.93 -13.08
C ALA A 97 -11.18 -13.53 -12.95
N TRP A 98 -10.81 -14.41 -13.88
CA TRP A 98 -9.48 -15.01 -13.96
C TRP A 98 -8.66 -14.42 -15.11
N PRO A 99 -7.31 -14.43 -15.03
CA PRO A 99 -6.45 -13.80 -16.03
C PRO A 99 -6.44 -14.46 -17.41
N PHE A 100 -7.14 -15.59 -17.56
CA PHE A 100 -7.21 -16.37 -18.80
C PHE A 100 -8.64 -16.67 -19.22
N GLU A 101 -8.87 -16.78 -20.53
CA GLU A 101 -10.17 -17.19 -21.08
C GLU A 101 -10.40 -18.68 -20.93
N ARG A 102 -11.67 -19.09 -20.99
CA ARG A 102 -12.05 -20.51 -21.08
C ARG A 102 -12.25 -20.92 -22.52
N ALA A 103 -11.65 -22.04 -22.92
CA ALA A 103 -11.87 -22.65 -24.22
C ALA A 103 -13.34 -23.10 -24.34
N PRO A 104 -14.10 -22.65 -25.37
CA PRO A 104 -15.53 -22.92 -25.47
C PRO A 104 -15.89 -24.42 -25.52
N GLU A 105 -15.00 -25.23 -26.12
CA GLU A 105 -15.22 -26.68 -26.33
C GLU A 105 -15.13 -27.49 -25.05
N THR A 106 -14.29 -27.07 -24.09
CA THR A 106 -14.01 -27.84 -22.88
C THR A 106 -14.49 -27.15 -21.61
N GLY A 107 -14.63 -25.82 -21.62
CA GLY A 107 -14.87 -25.00 -20.46
C GLY A 107 -13.64 -24.86 -19.54
N LEU A 108 -12.50 -25.45 -19.89
CA LEU A 108 -11.22 -25.29 -19.21
C LEU A 108 -10.51 -24.01 -19.66
N TYR A 109 -9.59 -23.51 -18.86
CA TYR A 109 -8.81 -22.33 -19.24
C TYR A 109 -7.83 -22.61 -20.37
N ASP A 110 -7.62 -21.60 -21.21
CA ASP A 110 -6.54 -21.57 -22.18
C ASP A 110 -5.52 -20.50 -21.73
N LEU A 111 -4.36 -20.94 -21.23
CA LEU A 111 -3.31 -20.06 -20.72
C LEU A 111 -2.60 -19.24 -21.82
N GLU A 112 -2.94 -19.46 -23.09
CA GLU A 112 -2.49 -18.62 -24.21
C GLU A 112 -3.46 -17.47 -24.51
N GLN A 113 -4.65 -17.49 -23.92
CA GLN A 113 -5.70 -16.50 -24.18
C GLN A 113 -5.94 -15.63 -22.93
N PRO A 114 -5.54 -14.34 -22.94
CA PRO A 114 -5.80 -13.42 -21.85
C PRO A 114 -7.30 -13.24 -21.57
N GLY A 115 -7.73 -13.37 -20.30
CA GLY A 115 -9.10 -13.21 -19.84
C GLY A 115 -9.61 -11.78 -19.98
N GLN A 116 -10.50 -11.52 -20.93
CA GLN A 116 -10.92 -10.16 -21.27
C GLN A 116 -11.53 -9.42 -20.07
N ASP A 117 -12.41 -10.07 -19.30
CA ASP A 117 -13.08 -9.44 -18.16
C ASP A 117 -12.06 -9.03 -17.07
N TYR A 118 -11.16 -9.94 -16.71
CA TYR A 118 -10.09 -9.69 -15.74
C TYR A 118 -9.25 -8.46 -16.11
N TRP A 119 -8.75 -8.45 -17.33
CA TRP A 119 -7.88 -7.37 -17.79
C TRP A 119 -8.63 -6.06 -18.00
N THR A 120 -9.91 -6.10 -18.36
CA THR A 120 -10.76 -4.89 -18.45
C THR A 120 -11.01 -4.27 -17.09
N ARG A 121 -11.30 -5.09 -16.05
CA ARG A 121 -11.43 -4.62 -14.66
C ARG A 121 -10.11 -3.99 -14.18
N PHE A 122 -8.99 -4.63 -14.47
CA PHE A 122 -7.68 -4.12 -14.10
C PHE A 122 -7.33 -2.80 -14.81
N GLU A 123 -7.57 -2.67 -16.10
CA GLU A 123 -7.38 -1.40 -16.82
C GLU A 123 -8.30 -0.28 -16.30
N ARG A 124 -9.55 -0.59 -15.97
CA ARG A 124 -10.46 0.37 -15.31
C ARG A 124 -9.86 0.85 -13.98
N PHE A 125 -9.38 -0.06 -13.16
CA PHE A 125 -8.78 0.27 -11.87
C PHE A 125 -7.53 1.16 -12.01
N LEU A 126 -6.65 0.85 -12.94
CA LEU A 126 -5.48 1.68 -13.24
C LEU A 126 -5.87 3.11 -13.63
N ASN A 127 -6.89 3.27 -14.47
CA ASN A 127 -7.40 4.58 -14.88
C ASN A 127 -7.98 5.34 -13.67
N LEU A 128 -8.83 4.70 -12.87
CA LEU A 128 -9.45 5.32 -11.69
C LEU A 128 -8.42 5.79 -10.66
N CYS A 129 -7.36 5.02 -10.43
CA CYS A 129 -6.25 5.42 -9.56
C CYS A 129 -5.49 6.62 -10.13
N ALA A 130 -5.19 6.61 -11.44
CA ALA A 130 -4.44 7.68 -12.09
C ALA A 130 -5.22 9.01 -12.13
N GLU A 131 -6.54 8.96 -12.34
CA GLU A 131 -7.42 10.13 -12.34
C GLU A 131 -7.50 10.83 -10.98
N ARG A 132 -7.24 10.09 -9.89
CA ARG A 132 -7.28 10.57 -8.49
C ARG A 132 -5.91 10.79 -7.87
N ASP A 133 -4.83 10.66 -8.65
CA ASP A 133 -3.45 10.71 -8.14
C ASP A 133 -3.18 9.71 -6.99
N ILE A 134 -3.87 8.57 -7.00
CA ILE A 134 -3.68 7.49 -6.05
C ILE A 134 -2.53 6.61 -6.54
N ILE A 135 -1.52 6.43 -5.70
CA ILE A 135 -0.41 5.51 -5.95
C ILE A 135 -0.89 4.08 -5.71
N LEU A 136 -0.66 3.22 -6.68
CA LEU A 136 -1.04 1.82 -6.65
C LEU A 136 0.19 0.92 -6.47
N GLN A 137 0.24 0.14 -5.40
CA GLN A 137 1.18 -0.98 -5.29
C GLN A 137 0.51 -2.26 -5.77
N ILE A 138 1.06 -2.85 -6.83
CA ILE A 138 0.63 -4.13 -7.39
C ILE A 138 1.47 -5.25 -6.76
N GLU A 139 0.84 -6.26 -6.22
CA GLU A 139 1.48 -7.52 -5.81
C GLU A 139 1.27 -8.55 -6.92
N VAL A 140 2.37 -8.86 -7.63
CA VAL A 140 2.34 -9.62 -8.89
C VAL A 140 1.90 -11.06 -8.65
N TRP A 141 2.43 -11.69 -7.60
CA TRP A 141 2.07 -13.03 -7.18
C TRP A 141 1.48 -13.00 -5.78
N ASP A 142 0.43 -13.79 -5.55
CA ASP A 142 -0.12 -14.00 -4.22
C ASP A 142 -0.10 -15.50 -3.91
N ARG A 143 0.80 -15.92 -3.02
CA ARG A 143 0.95 -17.33 -2.67
C ARG A 143 -0.35 -18.00 -2.19
N PHE A 144 -1.29 -17.21 -1.68
CA PHE A 144 -2.57 -17.73 -1.18
C PHE A 144 -3.46 -18.24 -2.31
N ASP A 145 -3.27 -17.81 -3.56
CA ASP A 145 -4.00 -18.30 -4.72
C ASP A 145 -3.55 -19.70 -5.18
N PHE A 146 -2.39 -20.15 -4.71
CA PHE A 146 -1.73 -21.37 -5.18
C PHE A 146 -1.78 -22.52 -4.18
N ALA A 147 -2.68 -22.45 -3.19
CA ALA A 147 -2.88 -23.53 -2.20
C ALA A 147 -4.34 -23.67 -1.82
N ARG A 148 -4.73 -24.83 -1.27
CA ARG A 148 -6.07 -25.14 -0.73
C ARG A 148 -7.21 -24.90 -1.73
N GLY A 149 -8.31 -24.25 -1.26
CA GLY A 149 -9.49 -23.92 -2.05
C GLY A 149 -9.15 -23.09 -3.31
N PRO A 150 -8.45 -21.94 -3.18
CA PRO A 150 -8.10 -21.14 -4.35
C PRO A 150 -7.33 -21.92 -5.45
N TRP A 151 -6.43 -22.83 -5.07
CA TRP A 151 -5.73 -23.68 -6.03
C TRP A 151 -6.67 -24.60 -6.81
N GLN A 152 -7.80 -25.01 -6.21
CA GLN A 152 -8.74 -25.90 -6.90
C GLN A 152 -9.37 -25.26 -8.13
N ASP A 153 -9.53 -23.96 -8.14
CA ASP A 153 -10.16 -23.19 -9.21
C ASP A 153 -9.12 -22.43 -10.08
N ASN A 154 -7.85 -22.42 -9.66
CA ASN A 154 -6.78 -21.66 -10.32
C ASN A 154 -6.51 -22.19 -11.73
N PRO A 155 -6.40 -21.33 -12.75
CA PRO A 155 -6.07 -21.72 -14.13
C PRO A 155 -4.77 -22.51 -14.28
N TYR A 156 -3.76 -22.25 -13.46
CA TYR A 156 -2.50 -22.99 -13.48
C TYR A 156 -2.60 -24.41 -12.91
N ASN A 157 -3.70 -24.77 -12.29
CA ASN A 157 -3.92 -26.17 -11.89
C ASN A 157 -4.10 -27.03 -13.14
N PRO A 158 -3.33 -28.13 -13.31
CA PRO A 158 -3.41 -28.95 -14.54
C PRO A 158 -4.81 -29.47 -14.88
N LYS A 159 -5.67 -29.67 -13.88
CA LYS A 159 -7.06 -30.11 -14.12
C LYS A 159 -7.96 -29.01 -14.70
N ASN A 160 -7.56 -27.74 -14.64
CA ASN A 160 -8.39 -26.59 -15.00
C ASN A 160 -7.99 -25.97 -16.36
N ASN A 161 -6.89 -26.38 -17.00
CA ASN A 161 -6.45 -25.84 -18.27
C ASN A 161 -6.27 -26.90 -19.36
N ILE A 162 -6.21 -26.46 -20.60
CA ILE A 162 -6.00 -27.30 -21.79
C ILE A 162 -4.53 -27.40 -22.22
N ASN A 163 -3.61 -26.70 -21.56
CA ASN A 163 -2.27 -26.43 -22.07
C ASN A 163 -1.24 -27.45 -21.61
N TYR A 164 -1.49 -28.16 -20.49
CA TYR A 164 -0.59 -29.19 -19.98
C TYR A 164 -1.29 -30.13 -18.97
N THR A 165 -0.72 -31.31 -18.83
CA THR A 165 -1.10 -32.31 -17.84
C THR A 165 -0.25 -32.20 -16.57
N VAL A 166 -0.57 -33.01 -15.54
CA VAL A 166 0.24 -33.15 -14.32
C VAL A 166 1.67 -33.63 -14.67
N GLU A 167 1.79 -34.61 -15.56
CA GLU A 167 3.08 -35.19 -15.98
C GLU A 167 3.95 -34.18 -16.71
N GLU A 168 3.37 -33.34 -17.58
CA GLU A 168 4.10 -32.35 -18.36
C GLU A 168 4.51 -31.15 -17.49
N SER A 169 3.62 -30.66 -16.64
CA SER A 169 3.86 -29.49 -15.80
C SER A 169 4.60 -29.80 -14.49
N GLY A 170 4.46 -31.01 -13.98
CA GLY A 170 4.93 -31.38 -12.64
C GLY A 170 4.20 -30.67 -11.51
N LEU A 171 3.07 -29.99 -11.82
CA LEU A 171 2.21 -29.35 -10.82
C LEU A 171 1.20 -30.35 -10.24
N ALA A 172 0.99 -30.33 -8.93
CA ALA A 172 0.00 -31.17 -8.29
C ALA A 172 -1.41 -30.59 -8.41
N GLU A 173 -2.42 -31.43 -8.64
CA GLU A 173 -3.82 -31.01 -8.67
C GLU A 173 -4.36 -30.55 -7.30
N SER A 174 -3.70 -30.95 -6.21
CA SER A 174 -4.09 -30.60 -4.85
C SER A 174 -2.89 -30.22 -4.01
N ILE A 175 -2.98 -29.09 -3.33
CA ILE A 175 -1.97 -28.55 -2.40
C ILE A 175 -2.68 -28.23 -1.10
N GLY A 176 -2.49 -29.06 -0.09
CA GLY A 176 -3.24 -29.00 1.17
C GLY A 176 -2.62 -28.06 2.22
N SER A 177 -1.32 -27.81 2.14
CA SER A 177 -0.62 -26.97 3.12
C SER A 177 -0.87 -25.49 2.86
N HIS A 178 -0.98 -24.74 3.91
CA HIS A 178 -1.16 -23.30 3.84
C HIS A 178 0.17 -22.58 4.04
N PRO A 179 0.27 -21.55 3.33
CA PRO A 179 0.44 -21.37 1.89
C PRO A 179 1.86 -21.70 1.52
N GLY A 180 2.12 -22.99 1.46
CA GLY A 180 3.45 -23.57 1.29
C GLY A 180 4.03 -23.32 -0.10
N GLN A 181 4.66 -22.19 -0.35
CA GLN A 181 5.38 -21.97 -1.60
C GLN A 181 6.45 -23.03 -1.85
N LYS A 182 7.21 -23.42 -0.81
CA LYS A 182 8.27 -24.43 -0.91
C LYS A 182 7.77 -25.82 -1.32
N GLU A 183 6.51 -26.12 -1.07
CA GLU A 183 5.87 -27.39 -1.42
C GLU A 183 5.15 -27.31 -2.78
N ASN A 184 5.00 -26.10 -3.34
CA ASN A 184 4.35 -25.89 -4.62
C ASN A 184 5.34 -25.67 -5.75
N ALA A 185 5.36 -26.59 -6.70
CA ALA A 185 6.24 -26.54 -7.87
C ALA A 185 6.03 -25.29 -8.75
N PHE A 186 4.88 -24.61 -8.63
CA PHE A 186 4.62 -23.33 -9.29
C PHE A 186 5.67 -22.26 -8.96
N PHE A 187 6.18 -22.22 -7.73
CA PHE A 187 7.19 -21.26 -7.29
C PHE A 187 8.64 -21.72 -7.56
N HIS A 188 8.83 -22.89 -8.19
CA HIS A 188 10.15 -23.44 -8.49
C HIS A 188 10.51 -23.43 -9.98
N THR A 189 9.71 -22.75 -10.80
CA THR A 189 9.81 -22.83 -12.27
C THR A 189 11.05 -22.15 -12.85
N ILE A 190 11.62 -21.18 -12.14
CA ILE A 190 12.74 -20.36 -12.61
C ILE A 190 14.03 -21.17 -12.80
N PRO A 191 14.98 -20.73 -13.69
CA PRO A 191 16.20 -21.45 -13.99
C PRO A 191 17.09 -21.75 -12.77
N ALA A 192 17.10 -20.84 -11.77
CA ALA A 192 17.90 -21.03 -10.56
C ALA A 192 17.35 -22.09 -9.60
N LEU A 193 16.09 -22.53 -9.79
CA LEU A 193 15.44 -23.54 -8.94
C LEU A 193 15.27 -24.86 -9.73
N LYS A 194 14.07 -25.17 -10.21
CA LYS A 194 13.79 -26.43 -10.93
C LYS A 194 13.76 -26.29 -12.45
N ASN A 195 13.84 -25.04 -12.95
CA ASN A 195 13.88 -24.74 -14.38
C ASN A 195 12.75 -25.40 -15.18
N ASN A 196 11.50 -25.21 -14.74
CA ASN A 196 10.33 -25.69 -15.44
C ASN A 196 9.93 -24.71 -16.53
N ALA A 197 10.56 -24.81 -17.69
CA ALA A 197 10.37 -23.87 -18.81
C ALA A 197 8.92 -23.81 -19.33
N LEU A 198 8.16 -24.92 -19.24
CA LEU A 198 6.77 -24.96 -19.71
C LEU A 198 5.88 -24.02 -18.87
N VAL A 199 5.84 -24.20 -17.55
CA VAL A 199 5.02 -23.37 -16.66
C VAL A 199 5.57 -21.94 -16.60
N LEU A 200 6.89 -21.77 -16.55
CA LEU A 200 7.55 -20.48 -16.56
C LEU A 200 7.15 -19.63 -17.78
N GLY A 201 6.99 -20.24 -18.96
CA GLY A 201 6.53 -19.54 -20.16
C GLY A 201 5.17 -18.87 -19.97
N TYR A 202 4.22 -19.55 -19.35
CA TYR A 202 2.89 -18.99 -19.06
C TYR A 202 2.94 -17.91 -17.96
N GLN A 203 3.76 -18.10 -16.94
CA GLN A 203 4.00 -17.09 -15.91
C GLN A 203 4.58 -15.80 -16.51
N GLN A 204 5.57 -15.92 -17.39
CA GLN A 204 6.15 -14.77 -18.10
C GLN A 204 5.13 -14.09 -19.02
N ALA A 205 4.29 -14.85 -19.73
CA ALA A 205 3.23 -14.30 -20.55
C ALA A 205 2.22 -13.48 -19.71
N GLN A 206 1.81 -13.99 -18.55
CA GLN A 206 0.93 -13.25 -17.63
C GLN A 206 1.60 -11.96 -17.13
N LEU A 207 2.88 -12.01 -16.73
CA LEU A 207 3.61 -10.82 -16.33
C LEU A 207 3.68 -9.78 -17.46
N ILE A 208 3.92 -10.20 -18.70
CA ILE A 208 3.95 -9.31 -19.87
C ILE A 208 2.58 -8.63 -20.06
N GLU A 209 1.48 -9.35 -19.94
CA GLU A 209 0.13 -8.78 -20.03
C GLU A 209 -0.15 -7.77 -18.89
N LEU A 210 0.32 -8.04 -17.67
CA LEU A 210 0.24 -7.10 -16.55
C LEU A 210 1.04 -5.82 -16.84
N LEU A 211 2.31 -5.96 -17.22
CA LEU A 211 3.19 -4.82 -17.48
C LEU A 211 2.78 -3.99 -18.70
N LYS A 212 2.28 -4.63 -19.77
CA LYS A 212 1.73 -3.95 -20.93
C LYS A 212 0.64 -2.94 -20.56
N ARG A 213 -0.17 -3.26 -19.54
CA ARG A 213 -1.25 -2.41 -19.06
C ARG A 213 -0.79 -1.41 -18.00
N SER A 214 -0.01 -1.84 -17.02
CA SER A 214 0.35 -1.02 -15.86
C SER A 214 1.53 -0.07 -16.10
N ARG A 215 2.52 -0.47 -16.91
CA ARG A 215 3.71 0.36 -17.21
C ARG A 215 3.42 1.77 -17.76
N PRO A 216 2.37 2.00 -18.59
CA PRO A 216 2.05 3.35 -19.05
C PRO A 216 1.70 4.33 -17.91
N TYR A 217 1.30 3.84 -16.74
CA TYR A 217 0.87 4.65 -15.63
C TYR A 217 2.07 5.06 -14.74
N PRO A 218 2.19 6.35 -14.38
CA PRO A 218 3.33 6.83 -13.60
C PRO A 218 3.21 6.58 -12.09
N ASN A 219 2.03 6.18 -11.61
CA ASN A 219 1.64 6.03 -10.21
C ASN A 219 1.69 4.58 -9.72
N VAL A 220 2.49 3.70 -10.34
CA VAL A 220 2.53 2.27 -10.01
C VAL A 220 3.86 1.87 -9.35
N LEU A 221 3.74 1.15 -8.24
CA LEU A 221 4.80 0.41 -7.55
C LEU A 221 4.56 -1.09 -7.71
N TYR A 222 5.61 -1.91 -7.73
CA TYR A 222 5.51 -3.36 -7.85
C TYR A 222 6.10 -4.05 -6.61
N CYS A 223 5.34 -4.95 -6.02
CA CYS A 223 5.80 -5.93 -5.06
C CYS A 223 5.78 -7.30 -5.75
N ILE A 224 6.83 -8.09 -5.60
CA ILE A 224 6.92 -9.38 -6.30
C ILE A 224 5.86 -10.33 -5.77
N ASP A 225 5.82 -10.54 -4.46
CA ASP A 225 4.85 -11.43 -3.83
C ASP A 225 4.07 -10.75 -2.69
N ASN A 226 2.89 -11.28 -2.43
CA ASN A 226 2.22 -11.10 -1.15
C ASN A 226 2.71 -12.15 -0.16
N GLU A 227 3.55 -11.74 0.81
CA GLU A 227 4.06 -12.56 1.91
C GLU A 227 4.82 -13.83 1.48
N THR A 228 5.88 -13.64 0.70
CA THR A 228 6.69 -14.78 0.25
C THR A 228 7.44 -15.47 1.39
N ASN A 229 7.55 -16.80 1.30
CA ASN A 229 8.48 -17.60 2.09
C ASN A 229 9.37 -18.49 1.21
N GLU A 230 9.44 -18.16 -0.07
CA GLU A 230 10.24 -18.89 -1.06
C GLU A 230 11.75 -18.50 -1.00
N SER A 231 12.54 -19.09 -1.86
CA SER A 231 13.95 -18.74 -2.06
C SER A 231 14.09 -17.30 -2.56
N PRO A 232 15.09 -16.54 -2.10
CA PRO A 232 15.40 -15.21 -2.63
C PRO A 232 15.62 -15.18 -4.15
N GLU A 233 16.01 -16.28 -4.77
CA GLU A 233 16.19 -16.38 -6.23
C GLU A 233 14.87 -16.18 -6.99
N TRP A 234 13.74 -16.56 -6.39
CA TRP A 234 12.41 -16.29 -6.97
C TRP A 234 12.15 -14.80 -7.10
N GLY A 235 12.21 -14.04 -6.01
CA GLY A 235 12.00 -12.59 -6.02
C GLY A 235 12.99 -11.85 -6.91
N LYS A 236 14.28 -12.25 -6.87
CA LYS A 236 15.31 -11.72 -7.75
C LYS A 236 14.99 -11.92 -9.24
N PHE A 237 14.56 -13.11 -9.62
CA PHE A 237 14.19 -13.40 -11.02
C PHE A 237 13.07 -12.48 -11.50
N TRP A 238 11.98 -12.39 -10.75
CA TRP A 238 10.83 -11.57 -11.16
C TRP A 238 11.12 -10.07 -11.11
N SER A 239 11.90 -9.60 -10.13
CA SER A 239 12.36 -8.19 -10.12
C SER A 239 13.14 -7.84 -11.39
N LEU A 240 14.06 -8.72 -11.81
CA LEU A 240 14.82 -8.54 -13.05
C LEU A 240 13.91 -8.60 -14.29
N GLN A 241 12.94 -9.52 -14.34
CA GLN A 241 11.97 -9.58 -15.44
C GLN A 241 11.14 -8.30 -15.55
N ILE A 242 10.67 -7.74 -14.44
CA ILE A 242 9.91 -6.48 -14.43
C ILE A 242 10.78 -5.33 -14.98
N LYS A 243 12.01 -5.22 -14.52
CA LYS A 243 12.96 -4.17 -14.94
C LYS A 243 13.34 -4.30 -16.43
N ASP A 244 13.60 -5.51 -16.90
CA ASP A 244 13.90 -5.78 -18.30
C ASP A 244 12.72 -5.39 -19.20
N GLN A 245 11.51 -5.83 -18.87
CA GLN A 245 10.29 -5.50 -19.60
C GLN A 245 9.90 -4.02 -19.52
N ALA A 246 10.33 -3.30 -18.48
CA ALA A 246 10.12 -1.86 -18.35
C ALA A 246 10.91 -1.06 -19.38
N GLY A 247 12.05 -1.59 -19.86
CA GLY A 247 12.93 -0.91 -20.79
C GLY A 247 13.47 0.42 -20.23
N GLU A 248 13.17 1.54 -20.90
CA GLU A 248 13.59 2.88 -20.46
C GLU A 248 12.71 3.50 -19.37
N SER A 249 11.58 2.88 -19.04
CA SER A 249 10.68 3.39 -17.99
C SER A 249 11.23 3.08 -16.61
N ILE A 250 11.26 4.09 -15.73
CA ILE A 250 11.59 3.88 -14.31
C ILE A 250 10.46 3.09 -13.66
N VAL A 251 10.80 1.97 -13.04
CA VAL A 251 9.89 1.15 -12.22
C VAL A 251 10.50 0.91 -10.86
N GLN A 252 9.64 0.83 -9.85
CA GLN A 252 10.03 0.60 -8.46
C GLN A 252 9.57 -0.79 -8.03
N THR A 253 10.48 -1.58 -7.49
CA THR A 253 10.21 -2.96 -7.09
C THR A 253 10.62 -3.21 -5.64
N THR A 254 9.88 -4.08 -4.96
CA THR A 254 10.17 -4.60 -3.62
C THR A 254 9.75 -6.05 -3.50
N GLU A 255 10.08 -6.65 -2.36
CA GLU A 255 9.61 -7.98 -1.95
C GLU A 255 8.96 -7.87 -0.56
N MET A 256 7.85 -8.56 -0.36
CA MET A 256 7.21 -8.68 0.95
C MET A 256 7.40 -10.09 1.49
N TRP A 257 8.19 -10.22 2.54
CA TRP A 257 8.48 -11.51 3.19
C TRP A 257 7.43 -11.87 4.24
N ASP A 258 7.14 -13.15 4.40
CA ASP A 258 6.39 -13.71 5.52
C ASP A 258 7.33 -14.01 6.71
N ALA A 259 8.01 -12.99 7.18
CA ALA A 259 8.96 -13.10 8.29
C ALA A 259 8.70 -11.97 9.29
N TRP A 260 8.24 -12.32 10.49
CA TRP A 260 7.87 -11.35 11.52
C TRP A 260 9.07 -10.65 12.17
N ASP A 261 10.26 -11.25 12.02
CA ASP A 261 11.51 -10.62 12.41
C ASP A 261 12.09 -9.82 11.23
N LEU A 262 12.02 -8.49 11.32
CA LEU A 262 12.56 -7.59 10.30
C LEU A 262 14.09 -7.69 10.14
N GLN A 263 14.79 -8.33 11.08
CA GLN A 263 16.22 -8.58 11.00
C GLN A 263 16.56 -9.98 10.43
N SER A 264 15.51 -10.74 10.03
CA SER A 264 15.70 -12.07 9.42
C SER A 264 16.55 -12.02 8.14
N THR A 265 17.07 -13.16 7.74
CA THR A 265 17.85 -13.28 6.50
C THR A 265 17.06 -12.93 5.25
N GLN A 266 15.73 -13.13 5.27
CA GLN A 266 14.83 -12.75 4.17
C GLN A 266 14.79 -11.24 3.99
N HIS A 267 14.46 -10.50 5.05
CA HIS A 267 14.46 -9.03 5.02
C HIS A 267 15.84 -8.47 4.72
N ARG A 268 16.89 -9.10 5.26
CA ARG A 268 18.27 -8.73 4.97
C ARG A 268 18.59 -8.85 3.49
N HIS A 269 18.09 -9.91 2.82
CA HIS A 269 18.27 -10.06 1.38
C HIS A 269 17.72 -8.84 0.60
N THR A 270 16.51 -8.37 0.92
CA THR A 270 15.94 -7.16 0.29
C THR A 270 16.78 -5.92 0.59
N LEU A 271 17.27 -5.79 1.83
CA LEU A 271 18.11 -4.65 2.24
C LEU A 271 19.47 -4.64 1.52
N ASP A 272 20.07 -5.79 1.31
CA ASP A 272 21.42 -5.93 0.73
C ASP A 272 21.43 -5.81 -0.81
N HIS A 273 20.25 -5.81 -1.47
CA HIS A 273 20.13 -5.76 -2.93
C HIS A 273 19.34 -4.53 -3.41
N PRO A 274 19.83 -3.29 -3.20
CA PRO A 274 19.15 -2.07 -3.65
C PRO A 274 19.00 -1.99 -5.18
N GLU A 275 19.84 -2.68 -5.94
CA GLU A 275 19.75 -2.79 -7.40
C GLU A 275 18.54 -3.61 -7.85
N LEU A 276 18.04 -4.50 -7.01
CA LEU A 276 16.82 -5.28 -7.24
C LEU A 276 15.60 -4.59 -6.65
N TYR A 277 15.72 -4.05 -5.43
CA TYR A 277 14.61 -3.57 -4.61
C TYR A 277 14.81 -2.10 -4.25
N SER A 278 14.09 -1.24 -4.93
CA SER A 278 14.20 0.21 -4.80
C SER A 278 13.49 0.81 -3.59
N PHE A 279 12.72 0.00 -2.87
CA PHE A 279 12.12 0.36 -1.59
C PHE A 279 11.97 -0.89 -0.70
N PHE A 280 11.73 -0.68 0.57
CA PHE A 280 11.67 -1.75 1.57
C PHE A 280 10.26 -1.84 2.18
N ASP A 281 9.67 -3.03 2.18
CA ASP A 281 8.39 -3.29 2.83
C ASP A 281 8.58 -3.73 4.28
N LEU A 282 7.91 -3.03 5.21
CA LEU A 282 7.92 -3.31 6.66
C LEU A 282 6.59 -3.87 7.17
N SER A 283 5.70 -4.32 6.29
CA SER A 283 4.33 -4.71 6.67
C SER A 283 4.29 -5.77 7.77
N GLN A 284 5.29 -6.65 7.87
CA GLN A 284 5.38 -7.66 8.93
C GLN A 284 5.65 -7.10 10.33
N ASN A 285 5.98 -5.82 10.47
CA ASN A 285 6.03 -5.13 11.77
C ASN A 285 4.65 -5.06 12.46
N ASN A 286 3.57 -5.37 11.77
CA ASN A 286 2.22 -5.52 12.34
C ASN A 286 2.11 -6.46 13.52
N HIS A 287 3.04 -7.40 13.66
CA HIS A 287 3.06 -8.33 14.78
C HIS A 287 3.66 -7.73 16.06
N ARG A 288 4.06 -6.45 16.00
CA ARG A 288 4.63 -5.69 17.11
C ARG A 288 3.70 -4.59 17.57
N GLN A 289 3.88 -4.15 18.81
CA GLN A 289 3.06 -3.14 19.46
C GLN A 289 3.93 -2.12 20.19
N ALA A 290 3.36 -0.97 20.50
CA ALA A 290 3.95 0.04 21.34
C ALA A 290 5.41 0.37 20.94
N GLU A 291 6.31 0.36 21.91
CA GLU A 291 7.71 0.72 21.74
C GLU A 291 8.46 -0.19 20.75
N GLU A 292 8.18 -1.50 20.77
CA GLU A 292 8.83 -2.44 19.85
C GLU A 292 8.43 -2.14 18.38
N HIS A 293 7.16 -1.77 18.15
CA HIS A 293 6.70 -1.38 16.81
C HIS A 293 7.42 -0.11 16.31
N TRP A 294 7.79 0.81 17.20
CA TRP A 294 8.58 1.99 16.87
C TRP A 294 10.05 1.67 16.64
N GLN A 295 10.66 0.86 17.51
CA GLN A 295 12.10 0.58 17.48
C GLN A 295 12.52 -0.20 16.23
N ASN A 296 11.72 -1.17 15.78
CA ASN A 296 12.08 -2.01 14.64
C ASN A 296 12.33 -1.21 13.35
N PRO A 297 11.45 -0.27 12.92
CA PRO A 297 11.73 0.59 11.78
C PRO A 297 12.98 1.45 11.96
N GLN A 298 13.30 1.90 13.18
CA GLN A 298 14.50 2.69 13.43
C GLN A 298 15.77 1.87 13.21
N LEU A 299 15.79 0.58 13.58
CA LEU A 299 16.91 -0.31 13.29
C LEU A 299 17.10 -0.51 11.78
N ILE A 300 15.99 -0.68 11.04
CA ILE A 300 16.04 -0.81 9.57
C ILE A 300 16.49 0.51 8.93
N ARG A 301 15.97 1.64 9.41
CA ARG A 301 16.37 2.97 8.92
C ARG A 301 17.87 3.19 9.11
N GLN A 302 18.40 2.87 10.29
CA GLN A 302 19.84 2.98 10.56
C GLN A 302 20.65 2.08 9.62
N TYR A 303 20.20 0.84 9.41
CA TYR A 303 20.86 -0.06 8.48
C TYR A 303 20.91 0.50 7.04
N ILE A 304 19.81 1.09 6.56
CA ILE A 304 19.73 1.73 5.25
C ILE A 304 20.71 2.92 5.18
N ILE A 305 20.81 3.73 6.24
CA ILE A 305 21.77 4.84 6.33
C ILE A 305 23.20 4.31 6.23
N ASP A 306 23.54 3.31 7.04
CA ASP A 306 24.91 2.74 7.11
C ASP A 306 25.32 2.08 5.78
N SER A 307 24.36 1.52 5.03
CA SER A 307 24.60 0.95 3.71
C SER A 307 24.89 2.00 2.62
N GLY A 308 24.52 3.26 2.86
CA GLY A 308 24.63 4.36 1.87
C GLY A 308 23.58 4.31 0.74
N HIS A 309 22.64 3.35 0.80
CA HIS A 309 21.58 3.17 -0.21
C HIS A 309 20.20 3.61 0.32
N ILE A 310 20.09 4.93 0.59
CA ILE A 310 18.85 5.50 1.12
C ILE A 310 17.69 5.27 0.15
N ARG A 311 16.56 4.77 0.67
CA ARG A 311 15.37 4.44 -0.11
C ARG A 311 14.11 4.43 0.75
N PRO A 312 12.90 4.55 0.17
CA PRO A 312 11.66 4.56 0.92
C PRO A 312 11.41 3.27 1.70
N MET A 313 10.80 3.43 2.87
CA MET A 313 10.27 2.34 3.70
C MET A 313 8.75 2.41 3.66
N ASN A 314 8.09 1.33 3.25
CA ASN A 314 6.65 1.28 3.11
C ASN A 314 6.01 0.29 4.10
N SER A 315 4.79 0.61 4.58
CA SER A 315 3.91 -0.34 5.26
C SER A 315 2.55 -0.36 4.57
N VAL A 316 2.22 -1.47 3.91
CA VAL A 316 0.97 -1.63 3.15
C VAL A 316 -0.10 -2.41 3.90
N LYS A 317 0.25 -2.96 5.07
CA LYS A 317 -0.66 -3.75 5.90
C LYS A 317 -0.59 -3.30 7.36
N ILE A 318 -1.58 -2.56 7.82
CA ILE A 318 -1.79 -2.32 9.24
C ILE A 318 -2.94 -3.19 9.69
N TYR A 319 -2.64 -4.22 10.49
CA TYR A 319 -3.61 -5.08 11.12
C TYR A 319 -4.19 -4.46 12.40
N GLY A 320 -5.26 -5.07 12.95
CA GLY A 320 -5.89 -4.65 14.19
C GLY A 320 -7.40 -4.54 14.05
N ALA A 321 -8.07 -5.70 13.89
CA ALA A 321 -9.52 -5.79 13.73
C ALA A 321 -10.22 -6.40 14.96
N ASN A 322 -9.57 -6.42 16.12
CA ASN A 322 -9.99 -7.16 17.31
C ASN A 322 -10.10 -8.68 17.07
N THR A 323 -9.31 -9.21 16.13
CA THR A 323 -9.30 -10.61 15.73
C THR A 323 -7.96 -11.26 16.07
N GLY A 324 -7.95 -12.14 17.06
CA GLY A 324 -6.79 -12.98 17.39
C GLY A 324 -5.46 -12.22 17.55
N HIS A 325 -4.42 -12.71 16.90
CA HIS A 325 -3.06 -12.16 16.97
C HIS A 325 -2.84 -10.87 16.15
N PHE A 326 -3.82 -10.45 15.38
CA PHE A 326 -3.71 -9.20 14.61
C PHE A 326 -3.80 -7.94 15.48
N GLY A 327 -4.19 -8.07 16.76
CA GLY A 327 -4.32 -6.98 17.68
C GLY A 327 -5.69 -6.30 17.63
N THR A 328 -5.78 -5.19 18.36
CA THR A 328 -7.01 -4.42 18.55
C THR A 328 -7.13 -3.28 17.54
N HIS A 329 -8.31 -2.66 17.46
CA HIS A 329 -8.49 -1.40 16.73
C HIS A 329 -7.52 -0.31 17.22
N ARG A 330 -7.22 -0.28 18.51
CA ARG A 330 -6.23 0.63 19.09
C ARG A 330 -4.84 0.41 18.49
N ASP A 331 -4.40 -0.85 18.40
CA ASP A 331 -3.10 -1.17 17.80
C ASP A 331 -2.99 -0.67 16.35
N ALA A 332 -4.07 -0.82 15.56
CA ALA A 332 -4.09 -0.34 14.19
C ALA A 332 -3.95 1.20 14.10
N GLN A 333 -4.72 1.92 14.93
CA GLN A 333 -4.68 3.38 14.99
C GLN A 333 -3.28 3.88 15.36
N GLU A 334 -2.69 3.32 16.41
CA GLU A 334 -1.34 3.68 16.86
C GLU A 334 -0.26 3.33 15.84
N ARG A 335 -0.37 2.20 15.13
CA ARG A 335 0.58 1.78 14.09
C ARG A 335 0.63 2.77 12.93
N LEU A 336 -0.52 3.33 12.51
CA LEU A 336 -0.54 4.34 11.45
C LEU A 336 0.37 5.52 11.79
N TRP A 337 0.20 6.07 12.99
CA TRP A 337 0.95 7.24 13.45
C TRP A 337 2.42 6.92 13.71
N ARG A 338 2.71 5.81 14.40
CA ARG A 338 4.10 5.39 14.63
C ARG A 338 4.86 5.13 13.32
N ASN A 339 4.20 4.61 12.29
CA ASN A 339 4.84 4.44 10.98
C ASN A 339 5.29 5.79 10.41
N ILE A 340 4.39 6.76 10.33
CA ILE A 340 4.71 8.05 9.70
C ILE A 340 5.66 8.87 10.55
N PHE A 341 5.43 8.97 11.86
CA PHE A 341 6.35 9.65 12.77
C PHE A 341 7.71 8.94 12.86
N GLY A 342 7.73 7.62 12.63
CA GLY A 342 8.92 6.78 12.51
C GLY A 342 9.66 6.90 11.17
N GLY A 343 9.22 7.80 10.27
CA GLY A 343 9.90 8.11 9.01
C GLY A 343 9.62 7.14 7.87
N LEU A 344 8.49 6.41 7.91
CA LEU A 344 8.05 5.62 6.77
C LEU A 344 7.42 6.52 5.69
N ALA A 345 7.65 6.15 4.44
CA ALA A 345 7.10 6.85 3.27
C ALA A 345 5.64 6.50 2.99
N SER A 346 5.14 5.44 3.61
CA SER A 346 3.74 5.03 3.46
C SER A 346 3.19 4.34 4.71
N SER A 347 1.87 4.45 4.86
CA SER A 347 1.14 3.68 5.86
C SER A 347 -0.31 3.47 5.39
N ARG A 348 -0.81 2.21 5.45
CA ARG A 348 -2.12 1.84 4.92
C ARG A 348 -2.83 0.84 5.83
N PHE A 349 -4.08 1.13 6.19
CA PHE A 349 -4.95 0.17 6.88
C PHE A 349 -5.30 -1.02 5.97
N HIS A 350 -5.13 -2.21 6.50
CA HIS A 350 -5.53 -3.44 5.84
C HIS A 350 -7.05 -3.63 5.87
N ARG A 351 -7.57 -4.52 5.02
CA ARG A 351 -9.01 -4.81 4.88
C ARG A 351 -9.70 -5.16 6.21
N PRO A 352 -11.04 -5.02 6.30
CA PRO A 352 -11.77 -5.09 7.58
C PRO A 352 -11.71 -6.41 8.33
N ASP A 353 -11.41 -7.54 7.68
CA ASP A 353 -11.29 -8.85 8.34
C ASP A 353 -10.05 -8.96 9.25
N SER A 354 -9.04 -8.14 9.01
CA SER A 354 -7.78 -8.14 9.75
C SER A 354 -7.25 -6.75 10.08
N GLY A 355 -7.85 -5.68 9.54
CA GLY A 355 -7.49 -4.29 9.76
C GLY A 355 -8.72 -3.39 9.90
N LEU A 356 -8.52 -2.08 9.76
CA LEU A 356 -9.60 -1.08 9.83
C LEU A 356 -10.23 -0.76 8.47
N GLY A 357 -9.63 -1.19 7.38
CA GLY A 357 -10.10 -0.88 6.02
C GLY A 357 -10.23 0.61 5.77
N LEU A 358 -11.43 1.04 5.40
CA LEU A 358 -11.88 2.44 5.32
C LEU A 358 -13.05 2.70 6.28
N SER A 359 -13.09 2.05 7.45
CA SER A 359 -14.06 2.34 8.50
C SER A 359 -14.01 3.81 8.93
N GLU A 360 -15.05 4.29 9.62
CA GLU A 360 -15.09 5.67 10.16
C GLU A 360 -13.85 6.00 10.99
N ILE A 361 -13.34 5.03 11.77
CA ILE A 361 -12.10 5.18 12.53
C ILE A 361 -10.91 5.42 11.58
N ALA A 362 -10.75 4.58 10.57
CA ALA A 362 -9.68 4.72 9.58
C ALA A 362 -9.76 6.08 8.85
N GLN A 363 -10.97 6.49 8.47
CA GLN A 363 -11.22 7.77 7.80
C GLN A 363 -10.78 8.96 8.65
N ALA A 364 -11.13 8.99 9.95
CA ALA A 364 -10.72 10.06 10.86
C ALA A 364 -9.19 10.12 10.98
N HIS A 365 -8.53 8.97 11.13
CA HIS A 365 -7.07 8.92 11.28
C HIS A 365 -6.32 9.31 9.99
N ILE A 366 -6.79 8.88 8.82
CA ILE A 366 -6.20 9.28 7.52
C ILE A 366 -6.33 10.80 7.33
N ARG A 367 -7.53 11.36 7.56
CA ARG A 367 -7.78 12.80 7.46
C ARG A 367 -6.90 13.60 8.42
N SER A 368 -6.89 13.22 9.69
CA SER A 368 -6.09 13.92 10.73
C SER A 368 -4.60 13.88 10.42
N LEU A 369 -4.10 12.74 9.94
CA LEU A 369 -2.68 12.63 9.61
C LEU A 369 -2.33 13.44 8.35
N ARG A 370 -3.22 13.50 7.35
CA ARG A 370 -3.05 14.37 6.19
C ARG A 370 -3.06 15.84 6.61
N ASP A 371 -4.05 16.26 7.39
CA ASP A 371 -4.15 17.63 7.89
C ASP A 371 -2.89 18.05 8.68
N LEU A 372 -2.31 17.14 9.48
CA LEU A 372 -1.07 17.39 10.20
C LEU A 372 0.11 17.56 9.25
N THR A 373 0.28 16.62 8.29
CA THR A 373 1.43 16.65 7.36
C THR A 373 1.32 17.75 6.29
N ASP A 374 0.16 18.35 6.11
CA ASP A 374 -0.02 19.56 5.29
C ASP A 374 0.40 20.84 6.03
N ARG A 375 0.55 20.79 7.37
CA ARG A 375 0.97 21.92 8.21
C ARG A 375 2.45 21.92 8.57
N ILE A 376 3.11 20.77 8.46
CA ILE A 376 4.57 20.62 8.65
C ILE A 376 5.22 20.06 7.39
N ASP A 377 6.49 20.35 7.17
CA ASP A 377 7.27 19.68 6.11
C ASP A 377 7.84 18.35 6.63
N ILE A 378 6.97 17.32 6.68
CA ILE A 378 7.34 15.98 7.14
C ILE A 378 8.56 15.42 6.40
N PHE A 379 8.83 15.89 5.16
CA PHE A 379 9.94 15.42 4.34
C PHE A 379 11.31 15.95 4.79
N THR A 380 11.32 16.94 5.68
CA THR A 380 12.53 17.47 6.34
C THR A 380 12.66 17.01 7.79
N CYS A 381 11.59 16.43 8.35
CA CYS A 381 11.60 15.91 9.70
C CYS A 381 12.30 14.54 9.80
N THR A 382 12.87 14.26 10.96
CA THR A 382 13.45 12.95 11.33
C THR A 382 12.81 12.41 12.60
N PRO A 383 12.59 11.09 12.71
CA PRO A 383 12.14 10.47 13.95
C PRO A 383 13.15 10.70 15.07
N ASP A 384 12.72 11.27 16.19
CA ASP A 384 13.62 11.55 17.30
C ASP A 384 12.86 11.61 18.64
N ASN A 385 12.75 10.48 19.33
CA ASN A 385 12.17 10.43 20.66
C ASN A 385 13.12 10.92 21.76
N ASP A 386 14.42 11.11 21.48
CA ASP A 386 15.39 11.63 22.46
C ASP A 386 15.13 13.11 22.75
N LEU A 387 14.36 13.79 21.89
CA LEU A 387 13.83 15.13 22.17
C LEU A 387 12.74 15.16 23.24
N LEU A 388 12.24 14.00 23.70
CA LEU A 388 11.15 13.91 24.69
C LEU A 388 11.67 13.44 26.04
N ASP A 389 11.88 14.40 26.97
CA ASP A 389 12.17 14.08 28.36
C ASP A 389 10.90 13.70 29.15
N ALA A 390 11.09 12.97 30.24
CA ALA A 390 10.04 12.48 31.14
C ALA A 390 8.97 11.59 30.45
N ARG A 391 9.32 11.02 29.29
CA ARG A 391 8.49 10.13 28.51
C ARG A 391 8.46 8.72 29.09
N SER A 392 7.28 8.19 29.35
CA SER A 392 7.07 6.76 29.63
C SER A 392 7.01 5.94 28.32
N ALA A 393 7.17 4.62 28.43
CA ALA A 393 7.03 3.74 27.27
C ALA A 393 5.63 3.89 26.62
N ASN A 394 5.59 4.03 25.30
CA ASN A 394 4.39 4.23 24.50
C ASN A 394 3.57 5.51 24.83
N GLU A 395 4.12 6.47 25.57
CA GLU A 395 3.38 7.69 25.91
C GLU A 395 3.33 8.70 24.78
N ALA A 396 4.46 8.92 24.10
CA ALA A 396 4.54 9.87 22.98
C ALA A 396 5.61 9.48 21.97
N TYR A 397 5.49 9.97 20.75
CA TYR A 397 6.44 9.76 19.66
C TYR A 397 6.68 11.06 18.90
N CYS A 398 7.95 11.37 18.63
CA CYS A 398 8.35 12.63 18.03
C CYS A 398 8.98 12.45 16.65
N THR A 399 8.62 13.33 15.73
CA THR A 399 9.37 13.60 14.51
C THR A 399 9.62 15.11 14.41
N ALA A 400 10.82 15.53 14.01
CA ALA A 400 11.18 16.93 14.05
C ALA A 400 12.22 17.34 12.99
N ASN A 401 12.19 18.62 12.65
CA ASN A 401 13.31 19.39 12.10
C ASN A 401 13.72 20.41 13.19
N PRO A 402 14.65 20.03 14.08
CA PRO A 402 14.93 20.80 15.29
C PRO A 402 15.31 22.27 15.01
N GLY A 403 14.66 23.19 15.73
CA GLY A 403 14.81 24.64 15.54
C GLY A 403 13.87 25.24 14.50
N ILE A 404 13.08 24.42 13.79
CA ILE A 404 12.10 24.85 12.79
C ILE A 404 10.71 24.36 13.18
N GLU A 405 10.52 23.04 13.26
CA GLU A 405 9.22 22.43 13.57
C GLU A 405 9.36 21.05 14.20
N TYR A 406 8.36 20.72 15.01
CA TYR A 406 8.27 19.46 15.74
C TYR A 406 6.83 18.96 15.68
N ALA A 407 6.64 17.66 15.59
CA ALA A 407 5.35 17.02 15.75
C ALA A 407 5.46 15.91 16.79
N VAL A 408 4.53 15.86 17.74
CA VAL A 408 4.48 14.83 18.78
C VAL A 408 3.11 14.17 18.79
N PHE A 409 3.10 12.83 18.71
CA PHE A 409 1.90 12.00 18.75
C PHE A 409 1.77 11.33 20.11
N PHE A 410 0.59 11.40 20.72
CA PHE A 410 0.21 10.76 21.98
C PHE A 410 -0.87 9.70 21.72
N PRO A 411 -0.57 8.41 21.93
CA PRO A 411 -1.53 7.31 21.72
C PRO A 411 -2.72 7.33 22.69
N ASP A 412 -2.56 7.91 23.91
CA ASP A 412 -3.59 7.86 24.95
C ASP A 412 -3.47 8.99 25.97
N GLY A 413 -3.40 10.20 25.50
CA GLY A 413 -3.09 11.31 26.36
C GLY A 413 -1.66 11.22 26.91
N GLY A 414 -1.29 12.15 27.76
CA GLY A 414 0.02 12.14 28.39
C GLY A 414 0.62 13.51 28.62
N ASN A 415 1.86 13.48 29.10
CA ASN A 415 2.59 14.71 29.36
C ASN A 415 4.10 14.44 29.29
N VAL A 416 4.76 15.16 28.37
CA VAL A 416 6.21 15.06 28.13
C VAL A 416 6.84 16.45 28.12
N VAL A 417 8.15 16.47 28.16
CA VAL A 417 8.91 17.73 28.01
C VAL A 417 9.70 17.66 26.70
N LEU A 418 9.30 18.48 25.73
CA LEU A 418 9.99 18.61 24.45
C LEU A 418 11.25 19.47 24.62
N ASP A 419 12.38 18.98 24.15
CA ASP A 419 13.61 19.78 24.01
C ASP A 419 13.44 20.76 22.84
N THR A 420 13.43 22.03 23.17
CA THR A 420 13.30 23.16 22.23
C THR A 420 14.55 24.07 22.27
N GLU A 421 15.69 23.57 22.78
CA GLU A 421 16.92 24.38 22.94
C GLU A 421 17.38 25.02 21.63
N THR A 422 17.21 24.30 20.49
CA THR A 422 17.54 24.81 19.15
C THR A 422 16.63 25.95 18.67
N ALA A 423 15.44 26.08 19.25
CA ALA A 423 14.46 27.15 18.98
C ALA A 423 14.46 28.24 20.05
N ALA A 424 15.28 28.13 21.11
CA ALA A 424 15.23 29.01 22.28
C ALA A 424 15.37 30.48 21.93
N GLY A 425 14.50 31.30 22.51
CA GLY A 425 14.45 32.75 22.27
C GLY A 425 13.59 33.16 21.04
N ASN A 426 13.08 32.23 20.26
CA ASN A 426 12.10 32.51 19.22
C ASN A 426 10.66 32.40 19.77
N MET A 427 9.72 33.05 19.11
CA MET A 427 8.31 32.77 19.31
C MET A 427 7.95 31.46 18.61
N ILE A 428 7.20 30.61 19.28
CA ILE A 428 6.71 29.33 18.76
C ILE A 428 5.20 29.26 18.86
N GLY A 429 4.56 28.76 17.81
CA GLY A 429 3.15 28.36 17.81
C GLY A 429 3.04 26.91 18.29
N VAL A 430 2.12 26.64 19.21
CA VAL A 430 1.77 25.30 19.72
C VAL A 430 0.32 25.03 19.41
N GLN A 431 0.03 24.01 18.60
CA GLN A 431 -1.33 23.71 18.18
C GLN A 431 -1.66 22.23 18.28
N TRP A 432 -2.73 21.90 19.00
CA TRP A 432 -3.18 20.53 19.25
C TRP A 432 -4.23 20.07 18.24
N LEU A 433 -4.17 18.81 17.85
CA LEU A 433 -5.12 18.11 16.99
C LEU A 433 -5.80 16.98 17.80
N ASP A 434 -7.14 17.05 17.91
CA ASP A 434 -7.97 15.90 18.30
C ASP A 434 -8.08 14.97 17.07
N ILE A 435 -7.34 13.87 17.09
CA ILE A 435 -7.21 12.94 15.96
C ILE A 435 -8.55 12.28 15.63
N ARG A 436 -9.33 11.91 16.64
CA ARG A 436 -10.60 11.20 16.44
C ARG A 436 -11.67 12.06 15.78
N LYS A 437 -11.61 13.37 16.04
CA LYS A 437 -12.56 14.35 15.48
C LYS A 437 -12.03 15.05 14.24
N SER A 438 -10.72 14.91 13.95
CA SER A 438 -10.00 15.70 12.94
C SER A 438 -10.20 17.21 13.15
N VAL A 439 -10.03 17.67 14.39
CA VAL A 439 -10.25 19.05 14.78
C VAL A 439 -9.03 19.65 15.44
N TRP A 440 -8.56 20.76 14.91
CA TRP A 440 -7.51 21.56 15.50
C TRP A 440 -8.08 22.47 16.58
N LEU A 441 -7.39 22.53 17.74
CA LEU A 441 -7.66 23.51 18.77
C LEU A 441 -7.02 24.85 18.41
N ASP A 442 -7.32 25.88 19.20
CA ASP A 442 -6.72 27.20 19.02
C ASP A 442 -5.19 27.10 19.22
N GLU A 443 -4.45 27.86 18.41
CA GLU A 443 -3.01 27.94 18.52
C GLU A 443 -2.61 28.85 19.68
N GLU A 444 -1.68 28.39 20.51
CA GLU A 444 -1.04 29.18 21.53
C GLU A 444 0.35 29.61 21.07
N THR A 445 0.65 30.91 21.20
CA THR A 445 1.99 31.43 20.88
C THR A 445 2.75 31.72 22.17
N VAL A 446 3.93 31.13 22.32
CA VAL A 446 4.78 31.29 23.50
C VAL A 446 6.24 31.55 23.07
N GLU A 447 7.03 32.16 23.96
CA GLU A 447 8.47 32.24 23.77
C GLU A 447 9.11 30.87 24.07
N ALA A 448 9.90 30.34 23.13
CA ALA A 448 10.59 29.09 23.32
C ALA A 448 11.68 29.22 24.38
N GLY A 449 11.52 28.48 25.48
CA GLY A 449 12.62 28.16 26.38
C GLY A 449 13.48 27.03 25.83
N LYS A 450 14.40 26.51 26.65
CA LYS A 450 15.13 25.29 26.29
C LYS A 450 14.25 24.05 26.31
N ARG A 451 13.16 24.11 27.07
CA ARG A 451 12.23 22.99 27.34
C ARG A 451 10.80 23.49 27.29
N LEU A 452 9.96 22.78 26.56
CA LEU A 452 8.52 23.03 26.47
C LEU A 452 7.75 21.85 27.06
N ARG A 453 6.94 22.11 28.10
CA ARG A 453 6.05 21.08 28.62
C ARG A 453 4.83 20.94 27.74
N LEU A 454 4.58 19.74 27.22
CA LEU A 454 3.41 19.37 26.45
C LEU A 454 2.50 18.50 27.30
N VAL A 455 1.26 18.93 27.52
CA VAL A 455 0.23 18.19 28.25
C VAL A 455 -0.98 18.08 27.32
N THR A 456 -1.46 16.86 27.07
CA THR A 456 -2.63 16.67 26.21
C THR A 456 -3.86 17.38 26.77
N PRO A 457 -4.75 17.94 25.93
CA PRO A 457 -5.94 18.65 26.36
C PRO A 457 -6.92 17.83 27.22
N GLU A 458 -6.94 16.50 27.00
CA GLU A 458 -7.71 15.54 27.78
C GLU A 458 -6.77 14.40 28.24
N GLU A 459 -7.11 13.75 29.37
CA GLU A 459 -6.30 12.66 29.95
C GLU A 459 -6.27 11.41 29.10
N GLU A 460 -7.28 11.23 28.23
CA GLU A 460 -7.42 10.06 27.35
C GLU A 460 -7.62 10.51 25.91
N GLY A 461 -7.34 9.61 24.98
CA GLY A 461 -7.60 9.81 23.55
C GLY A 461 -6.33 10.01 22.73
N TYR A 462 -6.53 10.06 21.42
CA TYR A 462 -5.45 10.21 20.44
C TYR A 462 -5.23 11.70 20.15
N TRP A 463 -4.06 12.19 20.49
CA TRP A 463 -3.68 13.58 20.32
C TRP A 463 -2.42 13.71 19.48
N ALA A 464 -2.34 14.74 18.69
CA ALA A 464 -1.09 15.19 18.13
C ALA A 464 -0.91 16.68 18.38
N VAL A 465 0.33 17.12 18.48
CA VAL A 465 0.66 18.53 18.61
C VAL A 465 1.76 18.89 17.60
N ILE A 466 1.62 20.04 16.95
CA ILE A 466 2.69 20.68 16.21
C ILE A 466 3.24 21.85 17.00
N VAL A 467 4.57 21.99 16.95
CA VAL A 467 5.28 23.13 17.52
C VAL A 467 6.13 23.71 16.39
N LYS A 468 5.87 24.95 16.00
CA LYS A 468 6.58 25.63 14.89
C LYS A 468 7.16 26.96 15.33
N VAL A 469 8.38 27.25 14.91
CA VAL A 469 8.95 28.57 15.05
C VAL A 469 8.15 29.55 14.20
N ALA A 470 7.70 30.67 14.82
CA ALA A 470 6.98 31.70 14.11
C ALA A 470 7.92 32.37 13.09
N GLU A 471 7.38 32.65 11.90
CA GLU A 471 8.10 33.31 10.82
C GLU A 471 8.42 34.79 11.17
#